data_a00f28019629b7120ff38c341759c371
#
_entry.id   a00f28019629b7120ff38c341759c371
#
_cell.length_a   1.000
_cell.length_b   1.000
_cell.length_c   1.000
_cell.angle_alpha   90.00
_cell.angle_beta   90.00
_cell.angle_gamma   90.00
#
_symmetry.space_group_name_H-M   'P 1'
#
loop_
_entity.id
_entity.type
_entity.pdbx_description
1 polymer ?
#
loop_
_entity_poly.entity_id
_entity_poly.type
_entity_poly.pdbx_seq_one_letter_code
_entity_poly.pdbx_strand_id
1 'polypeptide(L)'
;MKKLIILILCVSFIGTAYSKDDKVKVGFTRDELTFSINVLNTIDIVGEEVMPFMDVKNLLMDVHKDISSGKRKTAEVEFTITTAKNFVFLLQRARLKGVEAVMFNEICNKTVEAIKKAEK
;
A
#
# COMPACT_ATOMS: atom_id res chain seq x y z
N MET A 1 5.41 28.14 -3.67
CA MET A 1 5.99 27.89 -3.88
C MET A 1 6.39 27.72 -3.76
N LYS A 2 6.18 27.80 -3.59
CA LYS A 2 6.79 27.55 -3.55
C LYS A 2 7.51 27.42 -3.36
N LYS A 3 7.69 27.51 -3.05
CA LYS A 3 8.61 27.32 -2.79
C LYS A 3 9.26 27.25 -2.28
N LEU A 4 9.35 27.32 -1.97
CA LEU A 4 10.19 27.16 -1.36
C LEU A 4 10.52 26.99 -0.81
N ILE A 5 10.39 27.11 -0.60
CA ILE A 5 11.02 26.81 0.03
C ILE A 5 11.33 26.31 0.46
N ILE A 6 11.42 26.35 0.59
CA ILE A 6 12.10 25.85 0.99
C ILE A 6 12.57 25.48 1.29
N LEU A 7 12.74 25.48 1.35
CA LEU A 7 13.51 25.08 1.73
C LEU A 7 13.95 24.85 2.24
N ILE A 8 13.97 24.93 2.39
CA ILE A 8 14.59 24.55 2.92
C ILE A 8 14.76 24.15 3.58
N LEU A 9 14.73 24.21 3.76
CA LEU A 9 15.16 23.70 4.32
C LEU A 9 15.25 23.12 4.66
N CYS A 10 15.30 23.14 4.59
CA CYS A 10 15.71 22.41 4.85
C CYS A 10 15.78 21.72 5.11
N VAL A 11 15.88 21.64 5.14
CA VAL A 11 16.20 20.79 5.35
C VAL A 11 16.20 20.01 5.80
N SER A 12 16.31 20.17 6.01
CA SER A 12 16.49 19.37 6.36
C SER A 12 16.13 18.79 6.77
N PHE A 13 16.08 18.89 6.70
CA PHE A 13 15.75 18.23 6.99
C PHE A 13 15.23 17.74 6.82
N ILE A 14 15.40 18.22 6.90
CA ILE A 14 15.07 17.73 6.69
C ILE A 14 14.75 16.93 6.33
N GLY A 15 15.27 17.30 6.45
CA GLY A 15 15.45 16.13 5.65
C GLY A 15 14.30 15.43 5.06
N THR A 16 13.37 15.35 5.55
CA THR A 16 12.24 14.65 4.94
C THR A 16 11.28 15.65 4.38
N ALA A 17 11.00 15.48 3.09
CA ALA A 17 10.05 16.32 2.40
C ALA A 17 8.60 15.94 2.75
N TYR A 18 8.43 14.78 3.38
CA TYR A 18 7.09 14.31 3.76
C TYR A 18 7.14 13.67 5.13
N SER A 19 6.00 13.62 5.77
CA SER A 19 5.83 12.94 7.04
C SER A 19 5.55 11.46 6.81
N LYS A 20 5.94 10.61 7.75
CA LYS A 20 5.56 9.19 7.71
C LYS A 20 4.06 9.01 7.77
N ASP A 21 3.35 10.02 8.25
CA ASP A 21 1.89 9.96 8.40
C ASP A 21 1.14 10.43 7.17
N ASP A 22 1.86 10.88 6.14
CA ASP A 22 1.21 11.27 4.89
C ASP A 22 0.43 10.08 4.34
N LYS A 23 -0.76 10.37 3.86
CA LYS A 23 -1.68 9.33 3.40
C LYS A 23 -1.56 9.10 1.91
N VAL A 24 -1.70 7.84 1.54
CA VAL A 24 -1.70 7.42 0.15
C VAL A 24 -3.01 6.66 -0.06
N LYS A 25 -3.81 7.12 -1.01
CA LYS A 25 -5.09 6.48 -1.31
C LYS A 25 -4.97 5.67 -2.59
N VAL A 26 -5.34 4.40 -2.51
CA VAL A 26 -5.30 3.50 -3.66
C VAL A 26 -6.66 2.85 -3.83
N GLY A 27 -7.23 2.96 -5.02
CA GLY A 27 -8.52 2.34 -5.30
C GLY A 27 -8.35 0.89 -5.73
N PHE A 28 -9.04 -0.01 -5.04
CA PHE A 28 -9.03 -1.44 -5.37
C PHE A 28 -10.42 -1.95 -5.60
N THR A 29 -10.53 -2.95 -6.48
CA THR A 29 -11.77 -3.72 -6.62
C THR A 29 -11.81 -4.76 -5.51
N ARG A 30 -13.00 -5.35 -5.30
CA ARG A 30 -13.16 -6.44 -4.35
C ARG A 30 -12.23 -7.59 -4.67
N ASP A 31 -12.11 -7.92 -5.96
CA ASP A 31 -11.26 -9.03 -6.39
C ASP A 31 -9.79 -8.74 -6.10
N GLU A 32 -9.37 -7.50 -6.30
CA GLU A 32 -7.99 -7.10 -5.99
C GLU A 32 -7.69 -7.19 -4.50
N LEU A 33 -8.64 -6.79 -3.66
CA LEU A 33 -8.48 -6.90 -2.20
C LEU A 33 -8.42 -8.37 -1.77
N THR A 34 -9.33 -9.20 -2.30
CA THR A 34 -9.34 -10.62 -1.99
C THR A 34 -8.04 -11.28 -2.40
N PHE A 35 -7.57 -10.96 -3.61
CA PHE A 35 -6.30 -11.49 -4.12
C PHE A 35 -5.15 -11.09 -3.21
N SER A 36 -5.07 -9.81 -2.84
CA SER A 36 -3.99 -9.30 -2.00
C SER A 36 -3.96 -9.98 -0.64
N ILE A 37 -5.12 -10.14 -0.01
CA ILE A 37 -5.21 -10.79 1.29
C ILE A 37 -4.77 -12.25 1.19
N ASN A 38 -5.24 -12.95 0.15
CA ASN A 38 -4.86 -14.35 -0.06
C ASN A 38 -3.36 -14.50 -0.29
N VAL A 39 -2.76 -13.61 -1.07
CA VAL A 39 -1.32 -13.62 -1.32
C VAL A 39 -0.56 -13.42 -0.01
N LEU A 40 -0.98 -12.44 0.79
CA LEU A 40 -0.32 -12.17 2.07
C LEU A 40 -0.37 -13.38 3.01
N ASN A 41 -1.42 -14.18 2.91
CA ASN A 41 -1.55 -15.38 3.74
C ASN A 41 -0.63 -16.52 3.31
N THR A 42 -0.01 -16.41 2.15
CA THR A 42 0.87 -17.47 1.62
C THR A 42 2.35 -17.19 1.73
N ILE A 43 2.74 -15.96 2.05
CA ILE A 43 4.16 -15.60 2.11
C ILE A 43 4.74 -15.92 3.48
N ASP A 44 6.05 -16.16 3.50
CA ASP A 44 6.78 -16.43 4.74
C ASP A 44 7.23 -15.12 5.37
N ILE A 45 7.02 -14.99 6.67
CA ILE A 45 7.33 -13.78 7.42
C ILE A 45 8.33 -14.12 8.51
N VAL A 46 9.42 -13.34 8.61
CA VAL A 46 10.35 -13.46 9.72
C VAL A 46 9.89 -12.56 10.88
N GLY A 47 10.38 -12.86 12.10
CA GLY A 47 9.85 -12.25 13.32
C GLY A 47 9.74 -10.73 13.32
N GLU A 48 10.75 -10.03 12.82
CA GLU A 48 10.74 -8.56 12.83
C GLU A 48 9.78 -7.93 11.81
N GLU A 49 9.26 -8.77 10.91
CA GLU A 49 8.31 -8.32 9.88
C GLU A 49 6.86 -8.50 10.29
N VAL A 50 6.61 -9.14 11.44
CA VAL A 50 5.25 -9.44 11.87
C VAL A 50 4.40 -8.18 12.03
N MET A 51 4.94 -7.14 12.65
CA MET A 51 4.19 -5.91 12.87
C MET A 51 3.83 -5.21 11.54
N PRO A 52 4.78 -4.96 10.64
CA PRO A 52 4.43 -4.39 9.33
C PRO A 52 3.43 -5.26 8.56
N PHE A 53 3.59 -6.57 8.61
CA PHE A 53 2.69 -7.51 7.95
C PHE A 53 1.26 -7.38 8.50
N MET A 54 1.13 -7.36 9.82
CA MET A 54 -0.19 -7.25 10.46
C MET A 54 -0.84 -5.91 10.16
N ASP A 55 -0.07 -4.84 10.13
CA ASP A 55 -0.60 -3.51 9.79
C ASP A 55 -1.22 -3.52 8.40
N VAL A 56 -0.51 -4.07 7.42
CA VAL A 56 -0.99 -4.17 6.05
C VAL A 56 -2.24 -5.08 5.98
N LYS A 57 -2.12 -6.26 6.54
CA LYS A 57 -3.20 -7.25 6.46
C LYS A 57 -4.48 -6.76 7.11
N ASN A 58 -4.38 -6.19 8.31
CA ASN A 58 -5.54 -5.70 9.02
C ASN A 58 -6.23 -4.56 8.26
N LEU A 59 -5.44 -3.67 7.68
CA LEU A 59 -5.98 -2.56 6.90
C LEU A 59 -6.78 -3.08 5.70
N LEU A 60 -6.21 -4.03 4.95
CA LEU A 60 -6.90 -4.61 3.80
C LEU A 60 -8.15 -5.37 4.22
N MET A 61 -8.07 -6.11 5.32
CA MET A 61 -9.21 -6.87 5.80
C MET A 61 -10.37 -5.97 6.25
N ASP A 62 -10.06 -4.86 6.90
CA ASP A 62 -11.08 -3.90 7.32
C ASP A 62 -11.82 -3.33 6.11
N VAL A 63 -11.08 -2.93 5.09
CA VAL A 63 -11.68 -2.37 3.86
C VAL A 63 -12.48 -3.45 3.12
N HIS A 64 -11.93 -4.66 3.04
CA HIS A 64 -12.61 -5.79 2.40
C HIS A 64 -13.93 -6.11 3.09
N LYS A 65 -13.93 -6.06 4.40
CA LYS A 65 -15.14 -6.31 5.20
C LYS A 65 -16.22 -5.28 4.88
N ASP A 66 -15.83 -4.00 4.79
CA ASP A 66 -16.76 -2.92 4.46
C ASP A 66 -17.36 -3.11 3.08
N ILE A 67 -16.53 -3.44 2.10
CA ILE A 67 -16.99 -3.60 0.72
C ILE A 67 -17.84 -4.86 0.55
N SER A 68 -17.54 -5.90 1.33
CA SER A 68 -18.29 -7.16 1.26
C SER A 68 -19.68 -7.04 1.86
N SER A 69 -19.85 -6.18 2.86
CA SER A 69 -21.16 -5.99 3.51
C SER A 69 -22.03 -4.98 2.77
N GLY A 70 -21.46 -4.24 1.80
CA GLY A 70 -22.18 -3.24 1.02
C GLY A 70 -22.34 -3.67 -0.43
N LYS A 71 -22.92 -2.78 -1.22
CA LYS A 71 -23.13 -3.03 -2.65
C LYS A 71 -21.99 -2.50 -3.53
N ARG A 72 -21.01 -1.87 -2.91
CA ARG A 72 -19.88 -1.29 -3.66
C ARG A 72 -18.97 -2.37 -4.20
N LYS A 73 -18.46 -2.15 -5.40
CA LYS A 73 -17.52 -3.07 -6.04
C LYS A 73 -16.08 -2.62 -5.89
N THR A 74 -15.89 -1.37 -5.51
CA THR A 74 -14.55 -0.78 -5.34
C THR A 74 -14.49 -0.01 -4.04
N ALA A 75 -13.29 0.15 -3.52
CA ALA A 75 -13.06 0.94 -2.32
C ALA A 75 -11.67 1.53 -2.36
N GLU A 76 -11.50 2.66 -1.68
CA GLU A 76 -10.17 3.24 -1.50
C GLU A 76 -9.59 2.72 -0.20
N VAL A 77 -8.34 2.29 -0.27
CA VAL A 77 -7.57 1.94 0.91
C VAL A 77 -6.64 3.11 1.21
N GLU A 78 -6.70 3.62 2.42
CA GLU A 78 -5.84 4.71 2.82
C GLU A 78 -4.67 4.17 3.63
N PHE A 79 -3.49 4.21 3.03
CA PHE A 79 -2.25 3.77 3.67
C PHE A 79 -1.47 4.98 4.16
N THR A 80 -0.62 4.78 5.16
CA THR A 80 0.51 5.69 5.34
C THR A 80 1.53 5.32 4.26
N ILE A 81 2.46 6.21 3.95
CA ILE A 81 3.50 5.92 2.95
C ILE A 81 4.29 4.69 3.35
N THR A 82 4.65 4.57 4.63
CA THR A 82 5.38 3.42 5.13
C THR A 82 4.61 2.12 4.93
N THR A 83 3.33 2.11 5.27
CA THR A 83 2.49 0.92 5.12
C THR A 83 2.30 0.55 3.66
N ALA A 84 2.15 1.54 2.78
CA ALA A 84 2.03 1.29 1.33
C ALA A 84 3.30 0.64 0.78
N LYS A 85 4.46 1.12 1.18
CA LYS A 85 5.74 0.54 0.76
C LYS A 85 5.88 -0.88 1.28
N ASN A 86 5.49 -1.12 2.53
CA ASN A 86 5.54 -2.45 3.11
C ASN A 86 4.62 -3.42 2.36
N PHE A 87 3.44 -2.93 1.96
CA PHE A 87 2.49 -3.73 1.19
C PHE A 87 3.12 -4.22 -0.12
N VAL A 88 3.71 -3.30 -0.89
CA VAL A 88 4.37 -3.67 -2.16
C VAL A 88 5.52 -4.64 -1.91
N PHE A 89 6.33 -4.35 -0.90
CA PHE A 89 7.47 -5.18 -0.55
C PHE A 89 7.04 -6.62 -0.21
N LEU A 90 5.99 -6.74 0.60
CA LEU A 90 5.48 -8.05 1.02
C LEU A 90 4.87 -8.82 -0.16
N LEU A 91 4.13 -8.12 -1.03
CA LEU A 91 3.56 -8.76 -2.22
C LEU A 91 4.62 -9.36 -3.13
N GLN A 92 5.79 -8.73 -3.20
CA GLN A 92 6.87 -9.20 -4.07
C GLN A 92 7.46 -10.53 -3.66
N ARG A 93 7.13 -11.00 -2.47
CA ARG A 93 7.56 -12.33 -2.00
C ARG A 93 6.65 -13.45 -2.49
N ALA A 94 5.53 -13.10 -3.10
CA ALA A 94 4.55 -14.09 -3.52
C ALA A 94 5.08 -14.96 -4.65
N ARG A 95 4.68 -16.23 -4.62
CA ARG A 95 4.91 -17.14 -5.73
C ARG A 95 3.61 -17.25 -6.47
N LEU A 96 3.61 -16.81 -7.71
CA LEU A 96 2.38 -16.66 -8.49
C LEU A 96 2.41 -17.56 -9.70
N LYS A 97 1.23 -18.04 -10.07
CA LYS A 97 1.02 -18.68 -11.37
C LYS A 97 0.87 -17.58 -12.41
N GLY A 98 1.12 -17.92 -13.68
CA GLY A 98 1.11 -16.92 -14.74
C GLY A 98 -0.16 -16.09 -14.81
N VAL A 99 -1.31 -16.72 -14.61
CA VAL A 99 -2.60 -16.04 -14.67
C VAL A 99 -2.75 -15.01 -13.56
N GLU A 100 -2.08 -15.22 -12.43
CA GLU A 100 -2.13 -14.31 -11.28
C GLU A 100 -1.22 -13.11 -11.45
N ALA A 101 -0.25 -13.20 -12.35
CA ALA A 101 0.75 -12.14 -12.53
C ALA A 101 0.12 -10.84 -13.03
N VAL A 102 -0.94 -10.93 -13.82
CA VAL A 102 -1.62 -9.74 -14.35
C VAL A 102 -2.22 -8.92 -13.22
N MET A 103 -2.98 -9.57 -12.34
CA MET A 103 -3.61 -8.88 -11.21
C MET A 103 -2.56 -8.36 -10.23
N PHE A 104 -1.53 -9.16 -9.98
CA PHE A 104 -0.41 -8.75 -9.15
C PHE A 104 0.23 -7.46 -9.66
N ASN A 105 0.50 -7.44 -10.97
CA ASN A 105 1.14 -6.30 -11.61
C ASN A 105 0.26 -5.05 -11.51
N GLU A 106 -1.03 -5.19 -11.72
CA GLU A 106 -1.97 -4.07 -11.62
C GLU A 106 -1.99 -3.48 -10.20
N ILE A 107 -2.05 -4.35 -9.21
CA ILE A 107 -2.07 -3.92 -7.80
C ILE A 107 -0.79 -3.19 -7.43
N CYS A 108 0.36 -3.77 -7.79
CA CYS A 108 1.66 -3.15 -7.49
C CYS A 108 1.81 -1.81 -8.20
N ASN A 109 1.42 -1.72 -9.46
CA ASN A 109 1.54 -0.49 -10.23
C ASN A 109 0.68 0.62 -9.65
N LYS A 110 -0.57 0.33 -9.30
CA LYS A 110 -1.45 1.32 -8.66
C LYS A 110 -0.83 1.87 -7.38
N THR A 111 -0.32 0.97 -6.56
CA THR A 111 0.23 1.35 -5.27
C THR A 111 1.50 2.18 -5.44
N VAL A 112 2.39 1.74 -6.32
CA VAL A 112 3.64 2.48 -6.59
C VAL A 112 3.34 3.87 -7.15
N GLU A 113 2.39 3.97 -8.07
CA GLU A 113 2.00 5.26 -8.64
C GLU A 113 1.47 6.21 -7.56
N ALA A 114 0.64 5.69 -6.66
CA ALA A 114 0.09 6.48 -5.57
C ALA A 114 1.18 6.95 -4.62
N ILE A 115 2.16 6.08 -4.33
CA ILE A 115 3.30 6.44 -3.48
C ILE A 115 4.11 7.56 -4.14
N LYS A 116 4.38 7.44 -5.43
CA LYS A 116 5.15 8.46 -6.16
C LYS A 116 4.46 9.81 -6.13
N LYS A 117 3.15 9.83 -6.26
CA LYS A 117 2.38 11.08 -6.19
C LYS A 117 2.46 11.70 -4.80
N ALA A 118 2.40 10.88 -3.77
CA ALA A 118 2.46 11.36 -2.39
C ALA A 118 3.83 11.90 -2.03
N GLU A 119 4.87 11.41 -2.67
CA GLU A 119 6.26 11.82 -2.38
C GLU A 119 6.72 13.05 -3.18
N LYS A 120 5.90 13.56 -4.06
CA LYS A 120 6.25 14.78 -4.81
C LYS A 120 6.06 16.04 -4.00
#